data_cc7783081f7d4bc5a7b921f1f8c473dc
#
_entry.id   cc7783081f7d4bc5a7b921f1f8c473dc
#
_cell.length_a   1.000
_cell.length_b   1.000
_cell.length_c   1.000
_cell.angle_alpha   90.00
_cell.angle_beta   90.00
_cell.angle_gamma   90.00
#
_symmetry.space_group_name_H-M   'P 1'
#
loop_
_entity.id
_entity.type
_entity.pdbx_description
1 polymer ?
#
loop_
_entity_poly.entity_id
_entity_poly.type
_entity_poly.pdbx_seq_one_letter_code
_entity_poly.pdbx_strand_id
1 'polypeptide(L)'
;MGKSEYRKWDLPPTVVQLVVDMCKDYDRRNVAIAFKTASEEVIEAYKRTNCIIDNALQTVEKPLRRDMLNDIILNRGYNFSPTSPIVSKCTYYLRKRQIVYTIAKQMFLI
;
A
#
# COMPACT_ATOMS: atom_id res chain seq x y z
N MET A 1 -20.04 -13.42 11.08
CA MET A 1 -19.45 -13.68 9.77
C MET A 1 -18.44 -12.64 9.35
N GLY A 2 -18.67 -11.36 9.61
CA GLY A 2 -17.72 -10.31 9.30
C GLY A 2 -16.32 -10.53 9.87
N LYS A 3 -16.23 -11.12 11.05
CA LYS A 3 -14.94 -11.38 11.70
C LYS A 3 -14.06 -12.34 10.90
N SER A 4 -14.60 -13.39 10.28
CA SER A 4 -13.78 -14.33 9.51
C SER A 4 -13.28 -13.72 8.22
N GLU A 5 -14.05 -12.85 7.56
CA GLU A 5 -13.61 -12.12 6.38
C GLU A 5 -12.50 -11.12 6.72
N TYR A 6 -12.65 -10.38 7.81
CA TYR A 6 -11.61 -9.45 8.27
C TYR A 6 -10.33 -10.17 8.66
N ARG A 7 -10.44 -11.33 9.35
CA ARG A 7 -9.27 -12.12 9.75
C ARG A 7 -8.45 -12.60 8.57
N LYS A 8 -9.09 -12.84 7.44
CA LYS A 8 -8.39 -13.24 6.21
C LYS A 8 -7.30 -12.25 5.82
N TRP A 9 -7.49 -10.98 6.12
CA TRP A 9 -6.57 -9.91 5.75
C TRP A 9 -5.74 -9.40 6.92
N ASP A 10 -5.88 -10.01 8.10
CA ASP A 10 -5.12 -9.60 9.27
C ASP A 10 -3.67 -10.07 9.15
N LEU A 11 -2.77 -9.19 9.56
CA LEU A 11 -1.33 -9.44 9.51
C LEU A 11 -0.70 -9.15 10.86
N PRO A 12 0.43 -9.82 11.20
CA PRO A 12 1.20 -9.41 12.37
C PRO A 12 1.60 -7.94 12.29
N PRO A 13 1.61 -7.20 13.40
CA PRO A 13 2.00 -5.78 13.39
C PRO A 13 3.37 -5.52 12.78
N THR A 14 4.32 -6.43 12.96
CA THR A 14 5.66 -6.30 12.38
C THR A 14 5.62 -6.35 10.85
N VAL A 15 4.78 -7.19 10.27
CA VAL A 15 4.60 -7.27 8.81
C VAL A 15 3.93 -6.00 8.29
N VAL A 16 2.89 -5.52 8.98
CA VAL A 16 2.24 -4.26 8.61
C VAL A 16 3.25 -3.11 8.59
N GLN A 17 4.10 -3.03 9.61
CA GLN A 17 5.11 -1.97 9.68
C GLN A 17 6.11 -2.05 8.53
N LEU A 18 6.54 -3.25 8.16
CA LEU A 18 7.43 -3.43 7.00
C LEU A 18 6.78 -2.92 5.71
N VAL A 19 5.51 -3.23 5.51
CA VAL A 19 4.78 -2.74 4.33
C VAL A 19 4.65 -1.22 4.34
N VAL A 20 4.31 -0.65 5.48
CA VAL A 20 4.22 0.82 5.64
C VAL A 20 5.56 1.47 5.32
N ASP A 21 6.65 0.92 5.83
CA ASP A 21 7.99 1.47 5.59
C ASP A 21 8.37 1.39 4.10
N MET A 22 7.99 0.31 3.43
CA MET A 22 8.19 0.20 1.97
C MET A 22 7.38 1.26 1.21
N CYS A 23 6.15 1.51 1.62
CA CYS A 23 5.30 2.52 1.00
C CYS A 23 5.83 3.93 1.22
N LYS A 24 6.46 4.21 2.37
CA LYS A 24 7.06 5.51 2.67
C LYS A 24 8.12 5.91 1.66
N ASP A 25 8.85 4.96 1.09
CA ASP A 25 9.91 5.21 0.13
C ASP A 25 9.44 5.17 -1.34
N TYR A 26 8.14 5.02 -1.57
CA TYR A 26 7.57 4.91 -2.91
C TYR A 26 7.99 6.06 -3.81
N ASP A 27 7.80 7.29 -3.37
CA ASP A 27 8.14 8.47 -4.17
C ASP A 27 9.65 8.62 -4.36
N ARG A 28 10.44 8.32 -3.33
CA ARG A 28 11.90 8.37 -3.43
C ARG A 28 12.40 7.38 -4.47
N ARG A 29 11.84 6.17 -4.50
CA ARG A 29 12.21 5.19 -5.52
C ARG A 29 11.84 5.66 -6.93
N ASN A 30 10.66 6.27 -7.10
CA ASN A 30 10.27 6.80 -8.40
C ASN A 30 11.19 7.91 -8.90
N VAL A 31 11.65 8.78 -8.00
CA VAL A 31 12.65 9.81 -8.34
C VAL A 31 13.94 9.15 -8.79
N ALA A 32 14.44 8.16 -8.06
CA ALA A 32 15.67 7.46 -8.42
C ALA A 32 15.55 6.76 -9.78
N ILE A 33 14.40 6.16 -10.07
CA ILE A 33 14.13 5.52 -11.36
C ILE A 33 14.14 6.56 -12.49
N ALA A 34 13.47 7.69 -12.30
CA ALA A 34 13.33 8.72 -13.33
C ALA A 34 14.67 9.37 -13.67
N PHE A 35 15.49 9.65 -12.65
CA PHE A 35 16.75 10.37 -12.81
C PHE A 35 17.97 9.45 -12.79
N LYS A 36 17.78 8.14 -12.68
CA LYS A 36 18.85 7.14 -12.68
C LYS A 36 19.96 7.45 -11.67
N THR A 37 19.54 7.79 -10.44
CA THR A 37 20.47 8.20 -9.37
C THR A 37 21.10 7.03 -8.62
N ALA A 38 20.85 5.80 -9.05
CA ALA A 38 21.38 4.58 -8.44
C ALA A 38 21.88 3.63 -9.52
N SER A 39 22.53 2.53 -9.12
CA SER A 39 23.00 1.52 -10.07
C SER A 39 21.82 0.85 -10.79
N GLU A 40 22.08 0.24 -11.95
CA GLU A 40 21.04 -0.46 -12.71
C GLU A 40 20.36 -1.55 -11.89
N GLU A 41 21.10 -2.29 -11.10
CA GLU A 41 20.57 -3.35 -10.24
C GLU A 41 19.60 -2.80 -9.19
N VAL A 42 19.97 -1.69 -8.57
CA VAL A 42 19.14 -1.01 -7.58
C VAL A 42 17.88 -0.45 -8.25
N ILE A 43 18.03 0.17 -9.42
CA ILE A 43 16.88 0.71 -10.18
C ILE A 43 15.90 -0.39 -10.54
N GLU A 44 16.38 -1.54 -11.00
CA GLU A 44 15.49 -2.68 -11.29
C GLU A 44 14.77 -3.19 -10.05
N ALA A 45 15.46 -3.24 -8.91
CA ALA A 45 14.82 -3.60 -7.64
C ALA A 45 13.74 -2.59 -7.25
N TYR A 46 14.01 -1.31 -7.42
CA TYR A 46 13.01 -0.24 -7.13
C TYR A 46 11.79 -0.34 -8.04
N LYS A 47 12.00 -0.62 -9.32
CA LYS A 47 10.90 -0.82 -10.27
C LYS A 47 10.00 -1.98 -9.85
N ARG A 48 10.59 -3.11 -9.43
CA ARG A 48 9.83 -4.26 -8.96
C ARG A 48 9.01 -3.93 -7.73
N THR A 49 9.62 -3.27 -6.75
CA THR A 49 8.94 -2.89 -5.51
C THR A 49 7.76 -1.95 -5.79
N ASN A 50 7.99 -0.91 -6.58
CA ASN A 50 6.94 0.05 -6.90
C ASN A 50 5.84 -0.57 -7.77
N CYS A 51 6.19 -1.50 -8.65
CA CYS A 51 5.19 -2.24 -9.42
C CYS A 51 4.27 -3.07 -8.52
N ILE A 52 4.81 -3.70 -7.49
CA ILE A 52 4.01 -4.45 -6.50
C ILE A 52 3.03 -3.52 -5.80
N ILE A 53 3.48 -2.34 -5.38
CA ILE A 53 2.63 -1.34 -4.73
C ILE A 53 1.54 -0.85 -5.71
N ASP A 54 1.91 -0.51 -6.94
CA ASP A 54 0.96 -0.06 -7.96
C ASP A 54 -0.11 -1.11 -8.24
N ASN A 55 0.28 -2.37 -8.34
CA ASN A 55 -0.66 -3.47 -8.58
C ASN A 55 -1.62 -3.65 -7.41
N ALA A 56 -1.13 -3.55 -6.18
CA ALA A 56 -1.97 -3.64 -4.99
C ALA A 56 -3.01 -2.51 -4.94
N LEU A 57 -2.64 -1.31 -5.39
CA LEU A 57 -3.54 -0.16 -5.41
C LEU A 57 -4.65 -0.27 -6.46
N GLN A 58 -4.56 -1.21 -7.40
CA GLN A 58 -5.58 -1.38 -8.44
C GLN A 58 -6.93 -1.86 -7.91
N THR A 59 -7.00 -2.33 -6.67
CA THR A 59 -8.28 -2.65 -6.03
C THR A 59 -9.10 -1.40 -5.70
N VAL A 60 -8.49 -0.23 -5.77
CA VAL A 60 -9.11 1.07 -5.48
C VAL A 60 -9.33 1.80 -6.80
N GLU A 61 -10.43 2.52 -6.92
CA GLU A 61 -10.71 3.38 -8.08
C GLU A 61 -9.56 4.34 -8.32
N LYS A 62 -9.21 4.53 -9.59
CA LYS A 62 -8.02 5.28 -9.99
C LYS A 62 -7.89 6.64 -9.30
N PRO A 63 -8.94 7.48 -9.19
CA PRO A 63 -8.81 8.78 -8.53
C PRO A 63 -8.49 8.71 -7.03
N LEU A 64 -8.75 7.57 -6.39
CA LEU A 64 -8.58 7.42 -4.94
C LEU A 64 -7.27 6.72 -4.55
N ARG A 65 -6.52 6.21 -5.53
CA ARG A 65 -5.31 5.41 -5.27
C ARG A 65 -4.24 6.17 -4.53
N ARG A 66 -3.98 7.40 -4.93
CA ARG A 66 -2.94 8.22 -4.27
C ARG A 66 -3.35 8.54 -2.84
N ASP A 67 -4.60 8.87 -2.61
CA ASP A 67 -5.10 9.18 -1.26
C ASP A 67 -5.00 7.96 -0.35
N MET A 68 -5.33 6.77 -0.86
CA MET A 68 -5.22 5.53 -0.09
C MET A 68 -3.76 5.21 0.24
N LEU A 69 -2.84 5.38 -0.70
CA LEU A 69 -1.41 5.19 -0.44
C LEU A 69 -0.92 6.16 0.64
N ASN A 70 -1.31 7.42 0.57
CA ASN A 70 -0.96 8.42 1.57
C ASN A 70 -1.52 8.06 2.95
N ASP A 71 -2.72 7.51 3.01
CA ASP A 71 -3.32 7.08 4.27
C ASP A 71 -2.54 5.93 4.91
N ILE A 72 -2.02 5.02 4.10
CA ILE A 72 -1.15 3.93 4.57
C ILE A 72 0.16 4.50 5.11
N ILE A 73 0.80 5.38 4.36
CA ILE A 73 2.08 5.98 4.72
C ILE A 73 1.97 6.79 6.02
N LEU A 74 0.89 7.58 6.15
CA LEU A 74 0.68 8.48 7.28
C LEU A 74 -0.09 7.82 8.42
N ASN A 75 -0.47 6.56 8.25
CA ASN A 75 -1.28 5.82 9.22
C ASN A 75 -2.58 6.58 9.57
N ARG A 76 -3.23 7.18 8.57
CA ARG A 76 -4.50 7.88 8.76
C ARG A 76 -5.66 6.89 8.79
N GLY A 77 -6.64 7.17 9.64
CA GLY A 77 -7.89 6.43 9.66
C GLY A 77 -8.95 7.07 8.75
N TYR A 78 -10.10 6.41 8.67
CA TYR A 78 -11.20 6.81 7.80
C TYR A 78 -11.64 8.27 8.00
N ASN A 79 -11.75 8.71 9.25
CA ASN A 79 -12.26 10.04 9.56
C ASN A 79 -11.36 11.18 9.08
N PHE A 80 -10.08 10.88 8.82
CA PHE A 80 -9.09 11.86 8.38
C PHE A 80 -8.68 11.68 6.93
N SER A 81 -9.28 10.70 6.24
CA SER A 81 -8.95 10.40 4.86
C SER A 81 -9.74 11.29 3.90
N PRO A 82 -9.10 11.79 2.82
CA PRO A 82 -9.83 12.48 1.76
C PRO A 82 -10.86 11.59 1.05
N THR A 83 -10.76 10.26 1.19
CA THR A 83 -11.70 9.33 0.56
C THR A 83 -12.97 9.12 1.38
N SER A 84 -13.03 9.60 2.62
CA SER A 84 -14.15 9.34 3.52
C SER A 84 -15.52 9.78 3.01
N PRO A 85 -15.66 10.89 2.27
CA PRO A 85 -16.97 11.26 1.71
C PRO A 85 -17.38 10.42 0.50
N ILE A 86 -16.48 9.58 -0.05
CA ILE A 86 -16.71 8.86 -1.30
C ILE A 86 -17.01 7.38 -1.04
N VAL A 87 -16.36 6.79 -0.04
CA VAL A 87 -16.54 5.36 0.29
C VAL A 87 -17.02 5.19 1.72
N SER A 88 -17.71 4.09 2.01
CA SER A 88 -18.14 3.76 3.36
C SER A 88 -16.92 3.37 4.22
N LYS A 89 -17.09 3.49 5.54
CA LYS A 89 -16.05 3.13 6.51
C LYS A 89 -15.62 1.66 6.37
N CYS A 90 -16.58 0.75 6.23
CA CYS A 90 -16.28 -0.67 6.07
C CYS A 90 -15.49 -0.94 4.80
N THR A 91 -15.89 -0.37 3.69
CA THR A 91 -15.19 -0.51 2.41
C THR A 91 -13.78 0.07 2.50
N TYR A 92 -13.63 1.23 3.14
CA TYR A 92 -12.33 1.87 3.32
C TYR A 92 -11.33 0.95 4.03
N TYR A 93 -11.71 0.42 5.19
CA TYR A 93 -10.81 -0.43 5.97
C TYR A 93 -10.55 -1.78 5.31
N LEU A 94 -11.55 -2.33 4.65
CA LEU A 94 -11.37 -3.57 3.90
C LEU A 94 -10.34 -3.40 2.77
N ARG A 95 -10.48 -2.35 1.97
CA ARG A 95 -9.55 -2.07 0.88
C ARG A 95 -8.14 -1.79 1.39
N LYS A 96 -8.02 -1.01 2.47
CA LYS A 96 -6.73 -0.70 3.07
C LYS A 96 -6.02 -1.99 3.52
N ARG A 97 -6.73 -2.90 4.17
CA ARG A 97 -6.18 -4.19 4.59
C ARG A 97 -5.79 -5.06 3.40
N GLN A 98 -6.61 -5.10 2.37
CA GLN A 98 -6.33 -5.87 1.16
C GLN A 98 -5.06 -5.38 0.47
N ILE A 99 -4.85 -4.08 0.40
CA ILE A 99 -3.64 -3.49 -0.19
C ILE A 99 -2.42 -3.94 0.59
N VAL A 100 -2.43 -3.76 1.90
CA VAL A 100 -1.30 -4.14 2.77
C VAL A 100 -1.04 -5.64 2.68
N TYR A 101 -2.08 -6.47 2.71
CA TYR A 101 -1.95 -7.92 2.58
C TYR A 101 -1.35 -8.31 1.23
N THR A 102 -1.81 -7.72 0.14
CA THR A 102 -1.33 -8.01 -1.21
C THR A 102 0.16 -7.69 -1.32
N ILE A 103 0.59 -6.54 -0.82
CA ILE A 103 1.99 -6.16 -0.81
C ILE A 103 2.81 -7.16 0.00
N ALA A 104 2.36 -7.50 1.22
CA ALA A 104 3.05 -8.44 2.09
C ALA A 104 3.22 -9.80 1.42
N LYS A 105 2.18 -10.29 0.75
CA LYS A 105 2.22 -11.57 0.06
C LYS A 105 3.16 -11.54 -1.15
N GLN A 106 3.11 -10.50 -1.94
CA GLN A 106 3.97 -10.35 -3.12
C GLN A 106 5.44 -10.20 -2.74
N MET A 107 5.72 -9.66 -1.55
CA MET A 107 7.07 -9.49 -1.03
C MET A 107 7.53 -10.67 -0.17
N PHE A 108 6.76 -11.74 -0.12
CA PHE A 108 7.06 -12.95 0.66
C PHE A 108 7.25 -12.71 2.15
N LEU A 109 6.51 -11.74 2.70
CA LEU A 109 6.53 -11.46 4.14
C LEU A 109 5.56 -12.37 4.91
N ILE A 110 4.70 -13.06 4.19
CA ILE A 110 3.76 -14.03 4.75
C ILE A 110 3.69 -15.26 3.87
#